data_2d7c978584be2c6001aecd64621353b4
#
_entry.id   2d7c978584be2c6001aecd64621353b4
#
_cell.length_a   1.000
_cell.length_b   1.000
_cell.length_c   1.000
_cell.angle_alpha   90.00
_cell.angle_beta   90.00
_cell.angle_gamma   90.00
#
_symmetry.space_group_name_H-M   'P 1'
#
loop_
_entity.id
_entity.type
_entity.pdbx_description
1 polymer ?
#
loop_
_entity_poly.entity_id
_entity_poly.type
_entity_poly.pdbx_seq_one_letter_code
_entity_poly.pdbx_strand_id
1 'polypeptide(L)'
;GVGFLPEGVNLTSNNINNGDKIIVNGTIGDHTVAIINAREKLDLDPAPESDCASLNDLTQLMLKSGNVKFLRDATRGGVATILNEVAEDTNLGIIINEEDIPITDAVNAICGLLGLDALYMANEGKLVSFVSGETSNLLSEMKKHKYGKESKIIGEVTAEVKGVYLRTSIGGLRPLLMLESDPLPRIC
;
A
#
# COMPACT_ATOMS: atom_id res chain seq x y z
N GLY A 1 -11.90 11.22 -14.66
CA GLY A 1 -12.35 10.09 -15.49
C GLY A 1 -13.75 9.66 -15.12
N VAL A 2 -14.39 8.92 -16.02
CA VAL A 2 -15.69 8.26 -15.80
C VAL A 2 -15.48 6.79 -16.10
N GLY A 3 -16.03 5.91 -15.27
CA GLY A 3 -15.96 4.47 -15.43
C GLY A 3 -17.28 3.80 -15.10
N PHE A 4 -17.42 2.54 -15.48
CA PHE A 4 -18.56 1.71 -15.12
C PHE A 4 -18.14 0.72 -14.04
N LEU A 5 -18.87 0.69 -12.93
CA LEU A 5 -18.71 -0.35 -11.94
C LEU A 5 -19.48 -1.61 -12.42
N PRO A 6 -18.83 -2.78 -12.46
CA PRO A 6 -19.53 -4.01 -12.82
C PRO A 6 -20.69 -4.30 -11.87
N GLU A 7 -21.75 -4.91 -12.38
CA GLU A 7 -22.90 -5.30 -11.57
C GLU A 7 -22.49 -6.27 -10.45
N GLY A 8 -22.99 -6.02 -9.23
CA GLY A 8 -22.64 -6.81 -8.04
C GLY A 8 -21.32 -6.45 -7.36
N VAL A 9 -20.51 -5.54 -7.95
CA VAL A 9 -19.31 -5.03 -7.30
C VAL A 9 -19.65 -3.83 -6.41
N ASN A 10 -19.33 -3.94 -5.13
CA ASN A 10 -19.52 -2.87 -4.15
C ASN A 10 -18.26 -2.70 -3.31
N LEU A 11 -17.40 -1.76 -3.72
CA LEU A 11 -16.13 -1.47 -3.07
C LEU A 11 -16.27 -0.24 -2.18
N THR A 12 -16.43 -0.49 -0.88
CA THR A 12 -16.56 0.57 0.12
C THR A 12 -15.89 0.18 1.43
N SER A 13 -15.34 1.16 2.15
CA SER A 13 -14.78 0.97 3.49
C SER A 13 -15.77 0.31 4.46
N ASN A 14 -17.07 0.58 4.30
CA ASN A 14 -18.14 -0.02 5.12
C ASN A 14 -18.24 -1.56 5.01
N ASN A 15 -17.67 -2.16 3.98
CA ASN A 15 -17.66 -3.62 3.80
C ASN A 15 -16.49 -4.30 4.51
N ILE A 16 -15.54 -3.51 5.02
CA ILE A 16 -14.35 -4.01 5.71
C ILE A 16 -14.74 -4.50 7.11
N ASN A 17 -14.23 -5.66 7.48
CA ASN A 17 -14.53 -6.31 8.76
C ASN A 17 -13.25 -6.69 9.51
N ASN A 18 -13.41 -6.96 10.80
CA ASN A 18 -12.35 -7.56 11.62
C ASN A 18 -11.85 -8.87 10.99
N GLY A 19 -10.55 -9.01 10.87
CA GLY A 19 -9.87 -10.17 10.26
C GLY A 19 -9.59 -10.06 8.77
N ASP A 20 -10.12 -9.03 8.07
CA ASP A 20 -9.78 -8.78 6.67
C ASP A 20 -8.29 -8.50 6.51
N LYS A 21 -7.70 -9.09 5.47
CA LYS A 21 -6.27 -8.95 5.17
C LYS A 21 -6.00 -7.75 4.28
N ILE A 22 -4.84 -7.16 4.49
CA ILE A 22 -4.38 -5.99 3.74
C ILE A 22 -3.28 -6.44 2.78
N ILE A 23 -3.50 -6.22 1.48
CA ILE A 23 -2.57 -6.60 0.42
C ILE A 23 -2.11 -5.35 -0.31
N VAL A 24 -0.80 -5.25 -0.55
CA VAL A 24 -0.19 -4.33 -1.53
C VAL A 24 0.27 -5.14 -2.75
N ASN A 25 0.22 -4.54 -3.95
CA ASN A 25 0.56 -5.27 -5.19
C ASN A 25 2.05 -5.29 -5.51
N GLY A 26 2.90 -4.66 -4.72
CA GLY A 26 4.35 -4.63 -4.96
C GLY A 26 5.10 -3.75 -4.00
N THR A 27 6.38 -3.51 -4.29
CA THR A 27 7.28 -2.65 -3.51
C THR A 27 6.75 -1.22 -3.42
N ILE A 28 6.95 -0.56 -2.28
CA ILE A 28 6.48 0.81 -2.04
C ILE A 28 7.64 1.81 -2.00
N GLY A 29 7.36 3.07 -2.34
CA GLY A 29 8.32 4.17 -2.30
C GLY A 29 9.16 4.34 -3.57
N ASP A 30 9.07 3.42 -4.53
CA ASP A 30 9.90 3.41 -5.75
C ASP A 30 9.72 4.70 -6.57
N HIS A 31 8.47 5.15 -6.79
CA HIS A 31 8.19 6.40 -7.52
C HIS A 31 8.86 7.60 -6.84
N THR A 32 8.63 7.76 -5.56
CA THR A 32 9.20 8.87 -4.79
C THR A 32 10.71 8.90 -4.88
N VAL A 33 11.38 7.75 -4.72
CA VAL A 33 12.85 7.67 -4.80
C VAL A 33 13.35 7.95 -6.21
N ALA A 34 12.67 7.47 -7.25
CA ALA A 34 13.00 7.79 -8.64
C ALA A 34 12.95 9.31 -8.90
N ILE A 35 11.91 9.98 -8.41
CA ILE A 35 11.77 11.45 -8.55
C ILE A 35 12.84 12.20 -7.75
N ILE A 36 13.11 11.80 -6.50
CA ILE A 36 14.18 12.41 -5.68
C ILE A 36 15.53 12.25 -6.38
N ASN A 37 15.87 11.03 -6.85
CA ASN A 37 17.10 10.77 -7.56
C ASN A 37 17.27 11.68 -8.78
N ALA A 38 16.20 11.83 -9.59
CA ALA A 38 16.24 12.67 -10.79
C ALA A 38 16.37 14.17 -10.46
N ARG A 39 15.66 14.67 -9.43
CA ARG A 39 15.66 16.07 -9.04
C ARG A 39 16.97 16.50 -8.37
N GLU A 40 17.44 15.69 -7.43
CA GLU A 40 18.62 16.00 -6.61
C GLU A 40 19.92 15.49 -7.26
N LYS A 41 19.84 14.80 -8.40
CA LYS A 41 20.99 14.25 -9.14
C LYS A 41 21.89 13.39 -8.24
N LEU A 42 21.28 12.46 -7.52
CA LEU A 42 21.98 11.61 -6.55
C LEU A 42 22.84 10.54 -7.22
N ASP A 43 22.68 10.34 -8.54
CA ASP A 43 23.43 9.37 -9.36
C ASP A 43 23.46 7.95 -8.75
N LEU A 44 22.31 7.50 -8.24
CA LEU A 44 22.16 6.16 -7.66
C LEU A 44 22.40 5.08 -8.72
N ASP A 45 23.16 4.03 -8.36
CA ASP A 45 23.42 2.87 -9.21
C ASP A 45 23.05 1.56 -8.47
N PRO A 46 22.10 0.77 -8.97
CA PRO A 46 21.27 1.04 -10.15
C PRO A 46 20.31 2.23 -9.93
N ALA A 47 20.04 2.97 -11.00
CA ALA A 47 19.08 4.06 -10.95
C ALA A 47 17.68 3.52 -10.62
N PRO A 48 16.98 4.07 -9.61
CA PRO A 48 15.62 3.63 -9.28
C PRO A 48 14.65 3.98 -10.41
N GLU A 49 13.78 3.05 -10.74
CA GLU A 49 12.73 3.24 -11.74
C GLU A 49 11.40 3.60 -11.06
N SER A 50 10.65 4.51 -11.69
CA SER A 50 9.29 4.82 -11.24
C SER A 50 8.37 3.62 -11.44
N ASP A 51 7.51 3.38 -10.47
CA ASP A 51 6.48 2.33 -10.50
C ASP A 51 5.22 2.71 -11.31
N CYS A 52 5.23 3.81 -12.02
CA CYS A 52 4.10 4.33 -12.77
C CYS A 52 3.51 3.25 -13.69
N ALA A 53 2.25 2.86 -13.46
CA ALA A 53 1.62 1.74 -14.15
C ALA A 53 0.09 1.85 -14.17
N SER A 54 -0.51 1.35 -15.26
CA SER A 54 -1.96 1.14 -15.32
C SER A 54 -2.34 -0.17 -14.61
N LEU A 55 -3.16 -0.08 -13.58
CA LEU A 55 -3.54 -1.22 -12.73
C LEU A 55 -4.91 -1.83 -13.06
N ASN A 56 -5.56 -1.38 -14.13
CA ASN A 56 -6.91 -1.83 -14.50
C ASN A 56 -6.99 -3.36 -14.67
N ASP A 57 -6.04 -3.98 -15.33
CA ASP A 57 -6.04 -5.43 -15.57
C ASP A 57 -5.83 -6.21 -14.27
N LEU A 58 -4.92 -5.75 -13.41
CA LEU A 58 -4.70 -6.33 -12.10
C LEU A 58 -5.96 -6.20 -11.22
N THR A 59 -6.59 -5.02 -11.21
CA THR A 59 -7.83 -4.79 -10.48
C THR A 59 -8.95 -5.72 -10.97
N GLN A 60 -9.12 -5.88 -12.28
CA GLN A 60 -10.11 -6.81 -12.83
C GLN A 60 -9.84 -8.27 -12.44
N LEU A 61 -8.57 -8.68 -12.40
CA LEU A 61 -8.18 -10.00 -11.90
C LEU A 61 -8.58 -10.16 -10.42
N MET A 62 -8.29 -9.16 -9.58
CA MET A 62 -8.62 -9.19 -8.16
C MET A 62 -10.13 -9.27 -7.91
N LEU A 63 -10.92 -8.49 -8.64
CA LEU A 63 -12.39 -8.47 -8.49
C LEU A 63 -13.05 -9.81 -8.84
N LYS A 64 -12.45 -10.59 -9.75
CA LYS A 64 -12.95 -11.94 -10.10
C LYS A 64 -12.87 -12.92 -8.92
N SER A 65 -12.05 -12.67 -7.92
CA SER A 65 -11.98 -13.51 -6.72
C SER A 65 -13.23 -13.40 -5.83
N GLY A 66 -14.00 -12.29 -5.95
CA GLY A 66 -15.19 -12.01 -5.16
C GLY A 66 -14.93 -11.60 -3.69
N ASN A 67 -13.69 -11.58 -3.24
CA ASN A 67 -13.32 -11.35 -1.83
C ASN A 67 -12.82 -9.95 -1.53
N VAL A 68 -12.63 -9.10 -2.54
CA VAL A 68 -12.16 -7.72 -2.38
C VAL A 68 -13.29 -6.85 -1.82
N LYS A 69 -13.07 -6.21 -0.70
CA LYS A 69 -14.01 -5.31 0.00
C LYS A 69 -13.79 -3.86 -0.35
N PHE A 70 -12.52 -3.48 -0.46
CA PHE A 70 -12.09 -2.12 -0.76
C PHE A 70 -10.72 -2.16 -1.43
N LEU A 71 -10.46 -1.22 -2.30
CA LEU A 71 -9.13 -0.98 -2.86
C LEU A 71 -8.96 0.49 -3.23
N ARG A 72 -7.73 0.97 -3.12
CA ARG A 72 -7.36 2.34 -3.44
C ARG A 72 -5.90 2.42 -3.88
N ASP A 73 -5.60 3.34 -4.79
CA ASP A 73 -4.23 3.66 -5.20
C ASP A 73 -3.47 4.38 -4.08
N ALA A 74 -2.21 4.00 -3.88
CA ALA A 74 -1.36 4.49 -2.81
C ALA A 74 -0.54 5.72 -3.27
N THR A 75 -1.20 6.72 -3.82
CA THR A 75 -0.59 7.96 -4.32
C THR A 75 -0.17 8.88 -3.15
N ARG A 76 -0.72 10.07 -3.04
CA ARG A 76 -0.35 11.04 -1.99
C ARG A 76 -0.50 10.49 -0.58
N GLY A 77 0.53 10.70 0.24
CA GLY A 77 0.58 10.22 1.61
C GLY A 77 0.76 8.70 1.74
N GLY A 78 0.95 8.02 0.59
CA GLY A 78 1.32 6.60 0.53
C GLY A 78 0.31 5.64 1.14
N VAL A 79 0.83 4.50 1.55
CA VAL A 79 0.05 3.44 2.22
C VAL A 79 -0.50 3.92 3.57
N ALA A 80 0.29 4.68 4.32
CA ALA A 80 -0.08 5.14 5.67
C ALA A 80 -1.37 5.96 5.68
N THR A 81 -1.55 6.86 4.71
CA THR A 81 -2.76 7.69 4.60
C THR A 81 -4.00 6.83 4.37
N ILE A 82 -3.94 5.87 3.43
CA ILE A 82 -5.08 4.97 3.14
C ILE A 82 -5.48 4.17 4.38
N LEU A 83 -4.49 3.62 5.09
CA LEU A 83 -4.77 2.83 6.29
C LEU A 83 -5.44 3.66 7.38
N ASN A 84 -5.00 4.91 7.58
CA ASN A 84 -5.59 5.80 8.57
C ASN A 84 -7.02 6.22 8.18
N GLU A 85 -7.26 6.58 6.91
CA GLU A 85 -8.60 6.90 6.42
C GLU A 85 -9.57 5.72 6.62
N VAL A 86 -9.14 4.49 6.29
CA VAL A 86 -9.95 3.30 6.50
C VAL A 86 -10.21 3.02 7.98
N ALA A 87 -9.20 3.18 8.83
CA ALA A 87 -9.36 2.97 10.27
C ALA A 87 -10.34 3.99 10.88
N GLU A 88 -10.33 5.24 10.41
CA GLU A 88 -11.27 6.28 10.81
C GLU A 88 -12.69 5.96 10.32
N ASP A 89 -12.86 5.67 9.04
CA ASP A 89 -14.15 5.35 8.41
C ASP A 89 -14.85 4.15 9.06
N THR A 90 -14.10 3.10 9.36
CA THR A 90 -14.64 1.84 9.89
C THR A 90 -14.70 1.80 11.40
N ASN A 91 -14.00 2.71 12.09
CA ASN A 91 -13.78 2.67 13.54
C ASN A 91 -13.14 1.33 14.02
N LEU A 92 -12.41 0.64 13.13
CA LEU A 92 -11.60 -0.54 13.43
C LEU A 92 -10.12 -0.16 13.53
N GLY A 93 -9.33 -1.04 14.13
CA GLY A 93 -7.89 -0.90 14.13
C GLY A 93 -7.25 -1.62 12.94
N ILE A 94 -6.02 -1.24 12.65
CA ILE A 94 -5.19 -1.88 11.62
C ILE A 94 -3.83 -2.16 12.23
N ILE A 95 -3.33 -3.38 12.04
CA ILE A 95 -1.95 -3.74 12.38
C ILE A 95 -1.26 -4.24 11.12
N ILE A 96 -0.19 -3.56 10.71
CA ILE A 96 0.70 -4.01 9.64
C ILE A 96 2.02 -4.50 10.24
N ASN A 97 2.69 -5.43 9.57
CA ASN A 97 3.96 -6.01 10.02
C ASN A 97 5.12 -5.42 9.20
N GLU A 98 6.13 -4.90 9.87
CA GLU A 98 7.31 -4.30 9.23
C GLU A 98 8.01 -5.26 8.27
N GLU A 99 8.18 -6.53 8.66
CA GLU A 99 8.84 -7.57 7.84
C GLU A 99 8.06 -7.97 6.59
N ASP A 100 6.77 -7.65 6.55
CA ASP A 100 5.89 -7.99 5.44
C ASP A 100 5.77 -6.86 4.42
N ILE A 101 6.27 -5.66 4.72
CA ILE A 101 6.20 -4.53 3.81
C ILE A 101 7.27 -4.70 2.73
N PRO A 102 6.88 -4.82 1.44
CA PRO A 102 7.87 -4.95 0.38
C PRO A 102 8.50 -3.60 0.06
N ILE A 103 9.78 -3.47 0.35
CA ILE A 103 10.58 -2.25 0.13
C ILE A 103 11.89 -2.67 -0.53
N THR A 104 12.33 -1.94 -1.57
CA THR A 104 13.63 -2.19 -2.21
C THR A 104 14.80 -1.65 -1.38
N ASP A 105 16.00 -2.20 -1.59
CA ASP A 105 17.21 -1.72 -0.91
C ASP A 105 17.47 -0.24 -1.23
N ALA A 106 17.21 0.20 -2.46
CA ALA A 106 17.35 1.59 -2.87
C ALA A 106 16.41 2.52 -2.08
N VAL A 107 15.15 2.11 -1.90
CA VAL A 107 14.18 2.86 -1.09
C VAL A 107 14.62 2.90 0.37
N ASN A 108 15.04 1.77 0.94
CA ASN A 108 15.55 1.71 2.32
C ASN A 108 16.77 2.62 2.52
N ALA A 109 17.70 2.63 1.59
CA ALA A 109 18.90 3.46 1.68
C ALA A 109 18.55 4.97 1.66
N ILE A 110 17.66 5.39 0.76
CA ILE A 110 17.20 6.78 0.68
C ILE A 110 16.37 7.19 1.91
N CYS A 111 15.51 6.31 2.40
CA CYS A 111 14.77 6.53 3.65
C CYS A 111 15.72 6.77 4.82
N GLY A 112 16.75 5.92 4.96
CA GLY A 112 17.75 6.07 6.01
C GLY A 112 18.61 7.36 5.87
N LEU A 113 18.97 7.73 4.63
CA LEU A 113 19.76 8.94 4.36
C LEU A 113 18.99 10.23 4.65
N LEU A 114 17.71 10.28 4.25
CA LEU A 114 16.89 11.50 4.33
C LEU A 114 15.95 11.55 5.54
N GLY A 115 15.94 10.51 6.37
CA GLY A 115 15.02 10.40 7.51
C GLY A 115 13.55 10.27 7.10
N LEU A 116 13.28 9.62 5.96
CA LEU A 116 11.95 9.41 5.43
C LEU A 116 11.40 8.03 5.81
N ASP A 117 10.07 7.88 5.77
CA ASP A 117 9.40 6.60 5.98
C ASP A 117 8.67 6.21 4.67
N ALA A 118 9.02 5.04 4.12
CA ALA A 118 8.47 4.55 2.86
C ALA A 118 6.94 4.40 2.88
N LEU A 119 6.33 4.18 4.04
CA LEU A 119 4.88 4.08 4.20
C LEU A 119 4.13 5.37 3.82
N TYR A 120 4.79 6.52 3.90
CA TYR A 120 4.22 7.82 3.54
C TYR A 120 4.62 8.30 2.15
N MET A 121 5.46 7.54 1.45
CA MET A 121 5.90 7.90 0.10
C MET A 121 4.81 7.66 -0.93
N ALA A 122 4.67 8.61 -1.86
CA ALA A 122 3.78 8.48 -3.00
C ALA A 122 4.20 7.37 -3.96
N ASN A 123 3.22 6.66 -4.50
CA ASN A 123 3.38 5.61 -5.50
C ASN A 123 2.44 5.91 -6.68
N GLU A 124 2.80 5.54 -7.89
CA GLU A 124 2.00 5.80 -9.10
C GLU A 124 1.52 4.52 -9.79
N GLY A 125 1.91 3.36 -9.26
CA GLY A 125 1.53 2.04 -9.75
C GLY A 125 1.27 1.04 -8.62
N LYS A 126 0.87 1.52 -7.44
CA LYS A 126 0.55 0.66 -6.31
C LYS A 126 -0.87 0.90 -5.80
N LEU A 127 -1.46 -0.18 -5.34
CA LEU A 127 -2.75 -0.17 -4.65
C LEU A 127 -2.67 -0.90 -3.31
N VAL A 128 -3.52 -0.46 -2.39
CA VAL A 128 -3.81 -1.17 -1.15
C VAL A 128 -5.21 -1.76 -1.28
N SER A 129 -5.37 -3.02 -0.95
CA SER A 129 -6.66 -3.71 -0.97
C SER A 129 -6.96 -4.39 0.34
N PHE A 130 -8.24 -4.39 0.71
CA PHE A 130 -8.78 -5.07 1.87
C PHE A 130 -9.60 -6.26 1.40
N VAL A 131 -9.25 -7.45 1.87
CA VAL A 131 -9.74 -8.72 1.31
C VAL A 131 -10.18 -9.64 2.44
N SER A 132 -11.38 -10.23 2.32
CA SER A 132 -11.89 -11.17 3.30
C SER A 132 -11.56 -12.62 2.99
N GLY A 133 -11.56 -13.46 4.02
CA GLY A 133 -11.45 -14.91 3.90
C GLY A 133 -10.06 -15.39 3.47
N GLU A 134 -10.04 -16.51 2.74
CA GLU A 134 -8.81 -17.14 2.26
C GLU A 134 -8.21 -16.34 1.08
N THR A 135 -6.99 -15.89 1.24
CA THR A 135 -6.33 -14.98 0.30
C THR A 135 -5.23 -15.63 -0.55
N SER A 136 -4.85 -16.88 -0.25
CA SER A 136 -3.73 -17.56 -0.92
C SER A 136 -3.93 -17.66 -2.43
N ASN A 137 -5.14 -17.98 -2.86
CA ASN A 137 -5.47 -18.09 -4.29
C ASN A 137 -5.36 -16.75 -4.99
N LEU A 138 -5.96 -15.69 -4.40
CA LEU A 138 -5.87 -14.33 -4.93
C LEU A 138 -4.42 -13.88 -5.03
N LEU A 139 -3.65 -14.04 -3.96
CA LEU A 139 -2.24 -13.65 -3.93
C LEU A 139 -1.42 -14.40 -4.98
N SER A 140 -1.70 -15.70 -5.18
CA SER A 140 -1.05 -16.51 -6.22
C SER A 140 -1.36 -15.98 -7.63
N GLU A 141 -2.62 -15.63 -7.91
CA GLU A 141 -3.01 -15.05 -9.20
C GLU A 141 -2.42 -13.65 -9.40
N MET A 142 -2.42 -12.80 -8.37
CA MET A 142 -1.78 -11.48 -8.43
C MET A 142 -0.29 -11.61 -8.79
N LYS A 143 0.44 -12.56 -8.19
CA LYS A 143 1.87 -12.77 -8.46
C LYS A 143 2.19 -13.22 -9.89
N LYS A 144 1.23 -13.75 -10.63
CA LYS A 144 1.40 -14.07 -12.06
C LYS A 144 1.28 -12.83 -12.95
N HIS A 145 0.66 -11.76 -12.44
CA HIS A 145 0.50 -10.52 -13.17
C HIS A 145 1.77 -9.65 -13.08
N LYS A 146 2.15 -8.97 -14.18
CA LYS A 146 3.38 -8.15 -14.24
C LYS A 146 3.50 -7.10 -13.13
N TYR A 147 2.37 -6.50 -12.71
CA TYR A 147 2.30 -5.48 -11.67
C TYR A 147 1.89 -6.03 -10.29
N GLY A 148 1.87 -7.35 -10.14
CA GLY A 148 1.54 -8.04 -8.91
C GLY A 148 2.59 -9.05 -8.44
N LYS A 149 3.74 -9.13 -9.12
CA LYS A 149 4.79 -10.12 -8.82
C LYS A 149 5.22 -10.09 -7.35
N GLU A 150 5.38 -8.88 -6.80
CA GLU A 150 5.81 -8.65 -5.43
C GLU A 150 4.62 -8.40 -4.48
N SER A 151 3.40 -8.84 -4.88
CA SER A 151 2.22 -8.71 -4.02
C SER A 151 2.43 -9.43 -2.70
N LYS A 152 2.06 -8.76 -1.60
CA LYS A 152 2.25 -9.27 -0.25
C LYS A 152 1.10 -8.87 0.66
N ILE A 153 0.73 -9.76 1.58
CA ILE A 153 -0.13 -9.42 2.70
C ILE A 153 0.75 -8.69 3.70
N ILE A 154 0.43 -7.45 4.02
CA ILE A 154 1.20 -6.61 4.92
C ILE A 154 0.62 -6.52 6.33
N GLY A 155 -0.62 -6.98 6.52
CA GLY A 155 -1.28 -6.90 7.82
C GLY A 155 -2.74 -7.26 7.77
N GLU A 156 -3.45 -6.86 8.81
CA GLU A 156 -4.88 -7.17 8.98
C GLU A 156 -5.65 -6.08 9.72
N VAL A 157 -6.96 -6.10 9.52
CA VAL A 157 -7.92 -5.29 10.26
C VAL A 157 -8.27 -5.99 11.57
N THR A 158 -8.33 -5.24 12.66
CA THR A 158 -8.59 -5.79 13.99
C THR A 158 -9.54 -4.93 14.81
N ALA A 159 -10.29 -5.57 15.70
CA ALA A 159 -11.11 -4.88 16.70
C ALA A 159 -10.37 -4.67 18.04
N GLU A 160 -9.14 -5.19 18.20
CA GLU A 160 -8.40 -5.18 19.47
C GLU A 160 -7.79 -3.81 19.80
N VAL A 161 -7.50 -3.01 18.76
CA VAL A 161 -6.92 -1.67 18.89
C VAL A 161 -7.73 -0.64 18.10
N LYS A 162 -7.47 0.63 18.29
CA LYS A 162 -8.02 1.73 17.49
C LYS A 162 -6.88 2.46 16.79
N GLY A 163 -7.11 2.87 15.52
CA GLY A 163 -6.09 3.49 14.70
C GLY A 163 -5.15 2.48 14.05
N VAL A 164 -4.05 2.96 13.50
CA VAL A 164 -3.10 2.18 12.71
C VAL A 164 -1.79 1.99 13.46
N TYR A 165 -1.30 0.77 13.46
CA TYR A 165 -0.02 0.40 14.11
C TYR A 165 0.85 -0.41 13.17
N LEU A 166 2.15 -0.14 13.23
CA LEU A 166 3.20 -0.96 12.68
C LEU A 166 3.75 -1.88 13.78
N ARG A 167 3.67 -3.18 13.57
CA ARG A 167 4.38 -4.16 14.39
C ARG A 167 5.82 -4.22 13.90
N THR A 168 6.75 -3.78 14.74
CA THR A 168 8.17 -3.77 14.41
C THR A 168 8.77 -5.17 14.43
N SER A 169 9.88 -5.38 13.73
CA SER A 169 10.63 -6.64 13.68
C SER A 169 11.08 -7.13 15.06
N ILE A 170 11.21 -6.23 16.05
CA ILE A 170 11.52 -6.54 17.46
C ILE A 170 10.27 -6.75 18.32
N GLY A 171 9.06 -6.78 17.73
CA GLY A 171 7.79 -7.10 18.38
C GLY A 171 7.06 -5.92 19.04
N GLY A 172 7.58 -4.69 18.96
CA GLY A 172 6.90 -3.48 19.45
C GLY A 172 5.77 -3.03 18.50
N LEU A 173 4.80 -2.27 19.04
CA LEU A 173 3.79 -1.59 18.23
C LEU A 173 4.10 -0.09 18.18
N ARG A 174 4.36 0.42 16.97
CA ARG A 174 4.54 1.85 16.70
C ARG A 174 3.26 2.41 16.07
N PRO A 175 2.64 3.47 16.63
CA PRO A 175 1.51 4.10 15.96
C PRO A 175 1.96 4.69 14.63
N LEU A 176 1.13 4.49 13.60
CA LEU A 176 1.29 5.07 12.28
C LEU A 176 0.24 6.17 12.12
N LEU A 177 0.65 7.41 12.34
CA LEU A 177 -0.27 8.54 12.40
C LEU A 177 -0.53 9.13 10.99
N MET A 178 -1.69 9.77 10.83
CA MET A 178 -1.93 10.61 9.65
C MET A 178 -0.94 11.79 9.67
N LEU A 179 -0.32 12.07 8.54
CA LEU A 179 0.52 13.26 8.42
C LEU A 179 -0.35 14.53 8.29
N GLU A 180 0.01 15.56 9.04
CA GLU A 180 -0.63 16.89 8.93
C GLU A 180 -0.23 17.61 7.64
N SER A 181 0.93 17.28 7.08
CA SER A 181 1.43 17.80 5.81
C SER A 181 2.37 16.80 5.13
N ASP A 182 2.43 16.84 3.80
CA ASP A 182 3.39 16.02 3.05
C ASP A 182 4.82 16.42 3.43
N PRO A 183 5.67 15.45 3.82
CA PRO A 183 7.07 15.71 4.20
C PRO A 183 7.95 16.12 3.00
N LEU A 184 7.45 15.90 1.80
CA LEU A 184 8.15 16.22 0.55
C LEU A 184 7.34 17.20 -0.29
N PRO A 185 8.01 18.16 -0.99
CA PRO A 185 7.33 19.00 -1.97
C PRO A 185 6.73 18.09 -3.05
N ARG A 186 5.62 18.53 -3.66
CA ARG A 186 4.85 17.77 -4.66
C ARG A 186 5.74 16.90 -5.55
N ILE A 187 5.59 15.59 -5.43
CA ILE A 187 6.36 14.59 -6.18
C ILE A 187 5.68 14.26 -7.51
N CYS A 188 4.37 14.42 -7.57
CA CYS A 188 3.56 14.24 -8.79
C CYS A 188 2.94 15.57 -9.24
#